data_c989804341113f1745ff3c1b62c0af52
#
_entry.id   c989804341113f1745ff3c1b62c0af52
#
_cell.length_a   1.000
_cell.length_b   1.000
_cell.length_c   1.000
_cell.angle_alpha   90.00
_cell.angle_beta   90.00
_cell.angle_gamma   90.00
#
_symmetry.space_group_name_H-M   'P 1'
#
loop_
_entity.id
_entity.type
_entity.pdbx_description
1 polymer ?
#
loop_
_entity_poly.entity_id
_entity_poly.type
_entity_poly.pdbx_seq_one_letter_code
_entity_poly.pdbx_strand_id
1 'polypeptide(L)'
;MSSPLMDVATEWLKESVVEVRQGPSAGSGLTWGFDVVVTNAHVARAGPVDVRLPDGQTRSARVRFADRQRDIAVLDVPRLGLPAVTRRDPADLRPGHALFAIGHPFGVRHAMSSGILHAVGPLPDGYPVPPPLRQLTWVQADLRLAPGHSGGPIADALGRVVGVSTMIVGGLALAVPITAVEALLTARAA
;
A
#
# COMPACT_ATOMS: atom_id res chain seq x y z
N MET A 1 -17.14 6.50 -17.30
CA MET A 1 -16.08 7.35 -17.90
C MET A 1 -15.21 7.83 -16.74
N SER A 2 -13.91 7.52 -16.77
CA SER A 2 -12.94 8.07 -15.80
C SER A 2 -12.80 9.58 -16.00
N SER A 3 -12.47 10.30 -14.94
CA SER A 3 -12.13 11.73 -15.05
C SER A 3 -10.73 11.87 -15.64
N PRO A 4 -10.48 12.78 -16.57
CA PRO A 4 -9.13 13.02 -17.11
C PRO A 4 -8.07 13.27 -16.04
N LEU A 5 -8.46 13.87 -14.89
CA LEU A 5 -7.57 14.05 -13.73
C LEU A 5 -7.17 12.73 -13.08
N MET A 6 -8.11 11.78 -13.00
CA MET A 6 -7.83 10.46 -12.44
C MET A 6 -6.90 9.66 -13.34
N ASP A 7 -7.03 9.79 -14.64
CA ASP A 7 -6.15 9.12 -15.61
C ASP A 7 -4.70 9.62 -15.46
N VAL A 8 -4.50 10.93 -15.36
CA VAL A 8 -3.17 11.53 -15.13
C VAL A 8 -2.61 11.10 -13.78
N ALA A 9 -3.40 11.20 -12.69
CA ALA A 9 -2.98 10.81 -11.36
C ALA A 9 -2.58 9.34 -11.29
N THR A 10 -3.31 8.47 -12.00
CA THR A 10 -3.03 7.04 -12.08
C THR A 10 -1.70 6.77 -12.76
N GLU A 11 -1.42 7.42 -13.89
CA GLU A 11 -0.15 7.25 -14.62
C GLU A 11 1.05 7.66 -13.75
N TRP A 12 0.96 8.80 -13.07
CA TRP A 12 2.01 9.23 -12.14
C TRP A 12 2.23 8.24 -10.99
N LEU A 13 1.14 7.75 -10.39
CA LEU A 13 1.26 6.84 -9.26
C LEU A 13 1.83 5.48 -9.66
N LYS A 14 1.55 4.98 -10.87
CA LYS A 14 2.12 3.73 -11.38
C LYS A 14 3.64 3.69 -11.36
N GLU A 15 4.30 4.83 -11.60
CA GLU A 15 5.76 4.94 -11.58
C GLU A 15 6.34 4.73 -10.17
N SER A 16 5.50 4.88 -9.14
CA SER A 16 5.88 4.72 -7.72
C SER A 16 5.42 3.39 -7.13
N VAL A 17 4.84 2.48 -7.95
CA VAL A 17 4.33 1.18 -7.48
C VAL A 17 5.18 0.04 -8.06
N VAL A 18 5.69 -0.80 -7.18
CA VAL A 18 6.54 -1.94 -7.52
C VAL A 18 5.88 -3.26 -7.17
N GLU A 19 6.26 -4.33 -7.85
CA GLU A 19 5.91 -5.69 -7.43
C GLU A 19 6.96 -6.19 -6.43
N VAL A 20 6.50 -6.77 -5.32
CA VAL A 20 7.36 -7.32 -4.26
C VAL A 20 7.17 -8.81 -4.20
N ARG A 21 8.27 -9.57 -4.27
CA ARG A 21 8.27 -11.04 -4.22
C ARG A 21 9.26 -11.58 -3.19
N GLN A 22 8.80 -12.54 -2.40
CA GLN A 22 9.65 -13.29 -1.48
C GLN A 22 9.21 -14.75 -1.42
N GLY A 23 9.94 -15.62 -2.12
CA GLY A 23 9.55 -17.02 -2.27
C GLY A 23 8.17 -17.15 -2.91
N PRO A 24 7.20 -17.85 -2.27
CA PRO A 24 5.84 -17.98 -2.79
C PRO A 24 4.97 -16.74 -2.55
N SER A 25 5.42 -15.80 -1.72
CA SER A 25 4.68 -14.57 -1.42
C SER A 25 4.89 -13.55 -2.52
N ALA A 26 3.80 -12.95 -2.98
CA ALA A 26 3.81 -11.86 -3.95
C ALA A 26 2.80 -10.79 -3.54
N GLY A 27 3.19 -9.53 -3.76
CA GLY A 27 2.37 -8.37 -3.47
C GLY A 27 2.89 -7.14 -4.20
N SER A 28 2.49 -6.00 -3.72
CA SER A 28 2.90 -4.70 -4.21
C SER A 28 3.69 -3.95 -3.15
N GLY A 29 4.34 -2.89 -3.56
CA GLY A 29 5.00 -1.94 -2.68
C GLY A 29 4.89 -0.54 -3.26
N LEU A 30 5.07 0.46 -2.43
CA LEU A 30 5.11 1.86 -2.83
C LEU A 30 6.46 2.48 -2.47
N THR A 31 6.95 3.34 -3.35
CA THR A 31 8.22 4.03 -3.13
C THR A 31 8.03 5.14 -2.11
N TRP A 32 8.85 5.11 -1.05
CA TRP A 32 8.72 6.04 0.06
C TRP A 32 9.67 7.23 -0.05
N GLY A 33 10.81 7.00 -0.64
CA GLY A 33 11.90 7.96 -0.80
C GLY A 33 13.13 7.26 -1.33
N PHE A 34 14.29 7.88 -1.16
CA PHE A 34 15.54 7.38 -1.70
C PHE A 34 15.80 5.92 -1.31
N ASP A 35 15.81 5.03 -2.29
CA ASP A 35 16.10 3.60 -2.12
C ASP A 35 15.20 2.87 -1.08
N VAL A 36 14.01 3.40 -0.79
CA VAL A 36 13.09 2.84 0.20
C VAL A 36 11.75 2.47 -0.42
N VAL A 37 11.32 1.24 -0.16
CA VAL A 37 9.99 0.73 -0.52
C VAL A 37 9.25 0.32 0.75
N VAL A 38 7.98 0.67 0.85
CA VAL A 38 7.05 0.19 1.88
C VAL A 38 6.13 -0.86 1.29
N THR A 39 5.91 -1.94 2.03
CA THR A 39 4.97 -3.02 1.69
C THR A 39 4.36 -3.60 2.97
N ASN A 40 3.59 -4.68 2.89
CA ASN A 40 3.11 -5.37 4.08
C ASN A 40 4.13 -6.36 4.65
N ALA A 41 4.09 -6.56 5.97
CA ALA A 41 4.94 -7.54 6.64
C ALA A 41 4.58 -9.00 6.31
N HIS A 42 3.34 -9.27 5.88
CA HIS A 42 2.96 -10.60 5.39
C HIS A 42 3.46 -10.86 3.96
N VAL A 43 3.76 -9.81 3.17
CA VAL A 43 4.35 -9.91 1.83
C VAL A 43 5.86 -10.09 1.91
N ALA A 44 6.54 -9.27 2.72
CA ALA A 44 8.00 -9.30 2.88
C ALA A 44 8.38 -9.48 4.35
N ARG A 45 9.05 -10.60 4.65
CA ARG A 45 9.55 -10.95 5.99
C ARG A 45 11.07 -10.70 6.05
N ALA A 46 11.75 -11.25 7.05
CA ALA A 46 13.20 -11.14 7.12
C ALA A 46 13.89 -11.83 5.93
N GLY A 47 14.99 -11.25 5.44
CA GLY A 47 15.83 -11.83 4.37
C GLY A 47 15.78 -11.07 3.04
N PRO A 48 16.30 -11.68 1.97
CA PRO A 48 16.31 -11.09 0.64
C PRO A 48 14.89 -11.07 0.04
N VAL A 49 14.63 -10.03 -0.75
CA VAL A 49 13.35 -9.77 -1.42
C VAL A 49 13.66 -9.33 -2.84
N ASP A 50 12.88 -9.78 -3.81
CA ASP A 50 12.92 -9.29 -5.18
C ASP A 50 11.88 -8.18 -5.37
N VAL A 51 12.33 -7.04 -5.87
CA VAL A 51 11.50 -5.89 -6.20
C VAL A 51 11.54 -5.66 -7.71
N ARG A 52 10.41 -5.86 -8.36
CA ARG A 52 10.27 -5.62 -9.81
C ARG A 52 9.75 -4.22 -10.05
N LEU A 53 10.53 -3.43 -10.78
CA LEU A 53 10.27 -2.04 -11.10
C LEU A 53 9.23 -1.90 -12.24
N PRO A 54 8.65 -0.69 -12.44
CA PRO A 54 7.73 -0.41 -13.55
C PRO A 54 8.31 -0.68 -14.93
N ASP A 55 9.62 -0.50 -15.13
CA ASP A 55 10.33 -0.80 -16.38
C ASP A 55 10.55 -2.31 -16.62
N GLY A 56 10.19 -3.16 -15.65
CA GLY A 56 10.36 -4.61 -15.68
C GLY A 56 11.68 -5.12 -15.12
N GLN A 57 12.62 -4.25 -14.78
CA GLN A 57 13.87 -4.66 -14.13
C GLN A 57 13.59 -5.16 -12.71
N THR A 58 14.38 -6.14 -12.26
CA THR A 58 14.31 -6.63 -10.88
C THR A 58 15.52 -6.14 -10.10
N ARG A 59 15.27 -5.68 -8.88
CA ARG A 59 16.28 -5.29 -7.90
C ARG A 59 16.22 -6.24 -6.71
N SER A 60 17.36 -6.69 -6.25
CA SER A 60 17.46 -7.37 -4.96
C SER A 60 17.39 -6.33 -3.85
N ALA A 61 16.53 -6.58 -2.89
CA ALA A 61 16.28 -5.73 -1.74
C ALA A 61 16.46 -6.51 -0.44
N ARG A 62 16.53 -5.78 0.67
CA ARG A 62 16.56 -6.36 2.02
C ARG A 62 15.48 -5.75 2.87
N VAL A 63 14.86 -6.56 3.71
CA VAL A 63 13.94 -6.04 4.72
C VAL A 63 14.77 -5.30 5.79
N ARG A 64 14.61 -3.97 5.86
CA ARG A 64 15.20 -3.14 6.90
C ARG A 64 14.56 -3.45 8.25
N PHE A 65 13.23 -3.49 8.29
CA PHE A 65 12.46 -3.99 9.40
C PHE A 65 11.03 -4.38 8.95
N ALA A 66 10.37 -5.20 9.77
CA ALA A 66 8.96 -5.56 9.59
C ALA A 66 8.22 -5.42 10.92
N ASP A 67 7.16 -4.62 10.92
CA ASP A 67 6.25 -4.47 12.04
C ASP A 67 5.00 -5.33 11.80
N ARG A 68 4.93 -6.46 12.49
CA ARG A 68 3.79 -7.39 12.36
C ARG A 68 2.53 -6.89 13.09
N GLN A 69 2.67 -5.93 14.01
CA GLN A 69 1.53 -5.36 14.72
C GLN A 69 0.77 -4.37 13.84
N ARG A 70 1.45 -3.77 12.86
CA ARG A 70 0.85 -2.88 11.88
C ARG A 70 0.80 -3.48 10.47
N ASP A 71 1.37 -4.67 10.31
CA ASP A 71 1.52 -5.35 9.03
C ASP A 71 2.25 -4.48 7.98
N ILE A 72 3.31 -3.80 8.39
CA ILE A 72 4.15 -2.96 7.53
C ILE A 72 5.58 -3.49 7.51
N ALA A 73 6.17 -3.59 6.33
CA ALA A 73 7.59 -3.84 6.12
C ALA A 73 8.23 -2.70 5.31
N VAL A 74 9.46 -2.40 5.65
CA VAL A 74 10.29 -1.41 4.96
C VAL A 74 11.48 -2.11 4.35
N LEU A 75 11.69 -1.85 3.06
CA LEU A 75 12.74 -2.47 2.27
C LEU A 75 13.79 -1.43 1.86
N ASP A 76 15.05 -1.82 1.95
CA ASP A 76 16.16 -1.14 1.28
C ASP A 76 16.33 -1.70 -0.12
N VAL A 77 16.17 -0.85 -1.12
CA VAL A 77 16.24 -1.21 -2.54
C VAL A 77 17.30 -0.35 -3.23
N PRO A 78 18.56 -0.79 -3.26
CA PRO A 78 19.64 0.01 -3.84
C PRO A 78 19.38 0.39 -5.29
N ARG A 79 19.64 1.65 -5.64
CA ARG A 79 19.45 2.22 -6.99
C ARG A 79 18.00 2.11 -7.46
N LEU A 80 17.04 2.35 -6.57
CA LEU A 80 15.61 2.31 -6.88
C LEU A 80 15.27 3.30 -8.01
N GLY A 81 15.71 4.56 -7.89
CA GLY A 81 15.59 5.56 -8.95
C GLY A 81 14.15 5.96 -9.31
N LEU A 82 13.18 5.61 -8.48
CA LEU A 82 11.76 5.89 -8.71
C LEU A 82 11.29 7.07 -7.84
N PRO A 83 10.27 7.83 -8.30
CA PRO A 83 9.70 8.92 -7.51
C PRO A 83 9.04 8.39 -6.25
N ALA A 84 9.12 9.16 -5.15
CA ALA A 84 8.38 8.88 -3.94
C ALA A 84 6.89 9.20 -4.13
N VAL A 85 6.02 8.43 -3.50
CA VAL A 85 4.58 8.71 -3.50
C VAL A 85 4.26 10.04 -2.82
N THR A 86 3.32 10.79 -3.39
CA THR A 86 2.70 11.91 -2.69
C THR A 86 1.69 11.35 -1.67
N ARG A 87 1.67 11.91 -0.47
CA ARG A 87 0.85 11.40 0.64
C ARG A 87 -0.20 12.42 1.06
N ARG A 88 -1.31 11.92 1.60
CA ARG A 88 -2.38 12.71 2.19
C ARG A 88 -2.87 12.07 3.47
N ASP A 89 -3.09 12.87 4.50
CA ASP A 89 -3.72 12.38 5.73
C ASP A 89 -5.15 11.89 5.43
N PRO A 90 -5.47 10.63 5.72
CA PRO A 90 -6.82 10.12 5.52
C PRO A 90 -7.87 10.80 6.43
N ALA A 91 -7.48 11.47 7.51
CA ALA A 91 -8.39 12.24 8.36
C ALA A 91 -9.06 13.42 7.61
N ASP A 92 -8.44 13.91 6.53
CA ASP A 92 -9.02 14.94 5.66
C ASP A 92 -10.10 14.41 4.69
N LEU A 93 -10.30 13.09 4.68
CA LEU A 93 -11.28 12.46 3.81
C LEU A 93 -12.64 12.33 4.49
N ARG A 94 -13.67 12.21 3.66
CA ARG A 94 -15.06 11.95 4.10
C ARG A 94 -15.61 10.72 3.39
N PRO A 95 -16.51 9.94 4.00
CA PRO A 95 -17.21 8.88 3.31
C PRO A 95 -17.77 9.34 1.97
N GLY A 96 -17.64 8.52 0.93
CA GLY A 96 -18.01 8.83 -0.44
C GLY A 96 -16.91 9.48 -1.29
N HIS A 97 -15.78 9.92 -0.72
CA HIS A 97 -14.65 10.37 -1.54
C HIS A 97 -14.15 9.25 -2.44
N ALA A 98 -13.90 9.57 -3.71
CA ALA A 98 -13.35 8.63 -4.69
C ALA A 98 -11.95 8.20 -4.29
N LEU A 99 -11.73 6.89 -4.31
CA LEU A 99 -10.44 6.25 -4.08
C LEU A 99 -10.12 5.26 -5.18
N PHE A 100 -8.85 4.99 -5.39
CA PHE A 100 -8.41 3.88 -6.22
C PHE A 100 -7.19 3.18 -5.60
N ALA A 101 -7.03 1.92 -5.96
CA ALA A 101 -5.87 1.10 -5.60
C ALA A 101 -5.13 0.69 -6.86
N ILE A 102 -3.81 0.62 -6.78
CA ILE A 102 -2.94 0.06 -7.81
C ILE A 102 -2.11 -1.06 -7.20
N GLY A 103 -1.94 -2.16 -7.96
CA GLY A 103 -1.14 -3.28 -7.51
C GLY A 103 -0.83 -4.26 -8.63
N HIS A 104 -0.35 -5.45 -8.22
CA HIS A 104 0.07 -6.51 -9.13
C HIS A 104 -0.69 -7.83 -8.87
N PRO A 105 -2.05 -7.81 -8.90
CA PRO A 105 -2.84 -8.99 -8.58
C PRO A 105 -2.56 -10.10 -9.60
N PHE A 106 -2.26 -11.29 -9.09
CA PHE A 106 -1.96 -12.48 -9.90
C PHE A 106 -0.86 -12.26 -10.95
N GLY A 107 0.05 -11.28 -10.71
CA GLY A 107 1.12 -10.91 -11.65
C GLY A 107 0.67 -9.97 -12.77
N VAL A 108 -0.60 -9.55 -12.80
CA VAL A 108 -1.07 -8.49 -13.71
C VAL A 108 -0.50 -7.16 -13.24
N ARG A 109 0.31 -6.54 -14.09
CA ARG A 109 1.04 -5.33 -13.73
C ARG A 109 0.12 -4.11 -13.67
N HIS A 110 0.27 -3.33 -12.60
CA HIS A 110 -0.43 -2.08 -12.38
C HIS A 110 -1.96 -2.17 -12.57
N ALA A 111 -2.55 -3.30 -12.17
CA ALA A 111 -4.00 -3.41 -12.18
C ALA A 111 -4.60 -2.40 -11.21
N MET A 112 -5.65 -1.72 -11.66
CA MET A 112 -6.34 -0.70 -10.91
C MET A 112 -7.73 -1.17 -10.49
N SER A 113 -8.13 -0.80 -9.27
CA SER A 113 -9.49 -0.88 -8.77
C SER A 113 -9.91 0.49 -8.28
N SER A 114 -11.13 0.92 -8.60
CA SER A 114 -11.69 2.20 -8.16
C SER A 114 -12.98 2.01 -7.37
N GLY A 115 -13.23 2.90 -6.43
CA GLY A 115 -14.39 2.88 -5.56
C GLY A 115 -14.43 4.12 -4.67
N ILE A 116 -14.97 3.98 -3.46
CA ILE A 116 -15.16 5.10 -2.54
C ILE A 116 -14.66 4.78 -1.13
N LEU A 117 -14.30 5.82 -0.40
CA LEU A 117 -14.07 5.73 1.04
C LEU A 117 -15.37 5.36 1.74
N HIS A 118 -15.32 4.32 2.56
CA HIS A 118 -16.42 3.93 3.45
C HIS A 118 -16.27 4.62 4.82
N ALA A 119 -15.10 4.49 5.46
CA ALA A 119 -14.80 5.12 6.74
C ALA A 119 -13.29 5.24 6.98
N VAL A 120 -12.90 6.12 7.90
CA VAL A 120 -11.59 6.12 8.55
C VAL A 120 -11.82 5.98 10.05
N GLY A 121 -11.30 4.92 10.65
CA GLY A 121 -11.52 4.66 12.07
C GLY A 121 -11.19 3.22 12.49
N PRO A 122 -11.41 2.91 13.78
CA PRO A 122 -11.27 1.55 14.28
C PRO A 122 -12.36 0.64 13.68
N LEU A 123 -12.10 -0.65 13.70
CA LEU A 123 -13.12 -1.65 13.33
C LEU A 123 -14.02 -1.95 14.52
N PRO A 124 -15.30 -2.28 14.28
CA PRO A 124 -16.20 -2.76 15.32
C PRO A 124 -15.66 -4.04 16.01
N ASP A 125 -16.08 -4.24 17.26
CA ASP A 125 -15.78 -5.47 17.98
C ASP A 125 -16.31 -6.69 17.22
N GLY A 126 -15.53 -7.79 17.27
CA GLY A 126 -15.89 -9.04 16.59
C GLY A 126 -15.55 -9.08 15.10
N TYR A 127 -15.00 -8.01 14.54
CA TYR A 127 -14.53 -8.04 13.15
C TYR A 127 -13.43 -9.08 12.97
N PRO A 128 -13.45 -9.92 11.90
CA PRO A 128 -12.54 -11.04 11.72
C PRO A 128 -11.13 -10.60 11.25
N VAL A 129 -10.49 -9.77 12.07
CA VAL A 129 -9.12 -9.26 11.86
C VAL A 129 -8.21 -9.85 12.91
N PRO A 130 -6.97 -10.26 12.56
CA PRO A 130 -6.00 -10.79 13.53
C PRO A 130 -5.82 -9.87 14.74
N PRO A 131 -5.67 -10.43 15.97
CA PRO A 131 -5.63 -9.63 17.20
C PRO A 131 -4.66 -8.45 17.20
N PRO A 132 -3.42 -8.56 16.66
CA PRO A 132 -2.49 -7.42 16.62
C PRO A 132 -3.02 -6.22 15.83
N LEU A 133 -3.88 -6.49 14.83
CA LEU A 133 -4.38 -5.48 13.91
C LEU A 133 -5.73 -4.87 14.34
N ARG A 134 -6.38 -5.42 15.37
CA ARG A 134 -7.72 -4.97 15.84
C ARG A 134 -7.72 -3.54 16.40
N GLN A 135 -6.60 -3.13 16.99
CA GLN A 135 -6.47 -1.82 17.64
C GLN A 135 -6.07 -0.70 16.68
N LEU A 136 -5.88 -1.02 15.40
CA LEU A 136 -5.49 -0.02 14.41
C LEU A 136 -6.69 0.82 13.97
N THR A 137 -6.40 2.06 13.63
CA THR A 137 -7.25 2.85 12.75
C THR A 137 -7.06 2.32 11.32
N TRP A 138 -8.14 2.23 10.56
CA TRP A 138 -8.13 1.73 9.20
C TRP A 138 -8.73 2.74 8.23
N VAL A 139 -8.17 2.81 7.04
CA VAL A 139 -8.88 3.33 5.87
C VAL A 139 -9.71 2.18 5.32
N GLN A 140 -11.03 2.32 5.37
CA GLN A 140 -12.01 1.33 4.93
C GLN A 140 -12.61 1.80 3.62
N ALA A 141 -12.49 1.03 2.56
CA ALA A 141 -12.93 1.45 1.23
C ALA A 141 -13.71 0.35 0.51
N ASP A 142 -14.71 0.72 -0.26
CA ASP A 142 -15.39 -0.17 -1.20
C ASP A 142 -14.56 -0.26 -2.47
N LEU A 143 -13.56 -1.14 -2.44
CA LEU A 143 -12.61 -1.41 -3.53
C LEU A 143 -12.52 -2.91 -3.77
N ARG A 144 -12.53 -3.30 -5.02
CA ARG A 144 -12.28 -4.69 -5.40
C ARG A 144 -10.78 -4.96 -5.41
N LEU A 145 -10.30 -5.59 -4.37
CA LEU A 145 -8.91 -6.03 -4.27
C LEU A 145 -8.79 -7.53 -4.50
N ALA A 146 -7.60 -7.99 -4.83
CA ALA A 146 -7.25 -9.39 -5.00
C ALA A 146 -5.83 -9.64 -4.46
N PRO A 147 -5.44 -10.91 -4.21
CA PRO A 147 -4.08 -11.25 -3.83
C PRO A 147 -3.07 -10.65 -4.81
N GLY A 148 -2.11 -9.89 -4.28
CA GLY A 148 -1.16 -9.08 -5.06
C GLY A 148 -1.37 -7.57 -4.95
N HIS A 149 -2.53 -7.08 -4.48
CA HIS A 149 -2.70 -5.67 -4.12
C HIS A 149 -2.07 -5.33 -2.75
N SER A 150 -1.88 -6.32 -1.88
CA SER A 150 -1.26 -6.14 -0.56
C SER A 150 0.07 -5.40 -0.65
N GLY A 151 0.25 -4.36 0.14
CA GLY A 151 1.42 -3.49 0.15
C GLY A 151 1.37 -2.35 -0.88
N GLY A 152 0.42 -2.38 -1.81
CA GLY A 152 0.21 -1.29 -2.77
C GLY A 152 -0.56 -0.11 -2.18
N PRO A 153 -0.56 1.04 -2.88
CA PRO A 153 -1.27 2.23 -2.45
C PRO A 153 -2.79 2.12 -2.59
N ILE A 154 -3.51 2.71 -1.63
CA ILE A 154 -4.84 3.27 -1.84
C ILE A 154 -4.67 4.79 -1.88
N ALA A 155 -5.16 5.43 -2.94
CA ALA A 155 -4.98 6.84 -3.21
C ALA A 155 -6.29 7.56 -3.50
N ASP A 156 -6.31 8.86 -3.29
CA ASP A 156 -7.42 9.73 -3.69
C ASP A 156 -7.39 10.04 -5.20
N ALA A 157 -8.41 10.73 -5.69
CA ALA A 157 -8.55 11.06 -7.12
C ALA A 157 -7.40 11.90 -7.71
N LEU A 158 -6.53 12.46 -6.87
CA LEU A 158 -5.33 13.20 -7.28
C LEU A 158 -4.04 12.37 -7.18
N GLY A 159 -4.13 11.07 -6.93
CA GLY A 159 -2.98 10.18 -6.79
C GLY A 159 -2.24 10.29 -5.47
N ARG A 160 -2.77 11.00 -4.49
CA ARG A 160 -2.16 11.12 -3.16
C ARG A 160 -2.53 9.90 -2.33
N VAL A 161 -1.51 9.19 -1.87
CA VAL A 161 -1.68 7.95 -1.11
C VAL A 161 -2.21 8.25 0.29
N VAL A 162 -3.29 7.58 0.66
CA VAL A 162 -3.98 7.70 1.95
C VAL A 162 -3.77 6.47 2.83
N GLY A 163 -3.35 5.34 2.25
CA GLY A 163 -3.07 4.13 2.99
C GLY A 163 -2.39 3.04 2.18
N VAL A 164 -1.88 2.04 2.89
CA VAL A 164 -1.27 0.83 2.35
C VAL A 164 -2.28 -0.30 2.39
N SER A 165 -2.67 -0.79 1.22
CA SER A 165 -3.63 -1.89 1.06
C SER A 165 -3.13 -3.14 1.79
N THR A 166 -3.96 -3.74 2.62
CA THR A 166 -3.54 -4.82 3.52
C THR A 166 -4.41 -6.07 3.38
N MET A 167 -5.72 -5.95 3.50
CA MET A 167 -6.62 -7.11 3.47
C MET A 167 -8.03 -6.72 3.03
N ILE A 168 -8.87 -7.74 2.84
CA ILE A 168 -10.31 -7.59 2.57
C ILE A 168 -11.06 -8.27 3.71
N VAL A 169 -11.99 -7.55 4.30
CA VAL A 169 -12.84 -8.07 5.37
C VAL A 169 -14.26 -7.57 5.19
N GLY A 170 -15.24 -8.47 5.20
CA GLY A 170 -16.65 -8.10 5.03
C GLY A 170 -16.97 -7.40 3.71
N GLY A 171 -16.18 -7.66 2.66
CA GLY A 171 -16.32 -7.02 1.34
C GLY A 171 -15.63 -5.65 1.22
N LEU A 172 -15.09 -5.10 2.30
CA LEU A 172 -14.34 -3.85 2.29
C LEU A 172 -12.84 -4.09 2.22
N ALA A 173 -12.15 -3.26 1.47
CA ALA A 173 -10.70 -3.14 1.50
C ALA A 173 -10.27 -2.40 2.77
N LEU A 174 -9.34 -2.97 3.51
CA LEU A 174 -8.71 -2.35 4.68
C LEU A 174 -7.29 -1.96 4.33
N ALA A 175 -6.94 -0.69 4.61
CA ALA A 175 -5.58 -0.20 4.45
C ALA A 175 -5.06 0.42 5.73
N VAL A 176 -3.78 0.19 6.03
CA VAL A 176 -3.07 0.90 7.09
C VAL A 176 -2.94 2.36 6.67
N PRO A 177 -3.40 3.32 7.50
CA PRO A 177 -3.30 4.74 7.18
C PRO A 177 -1.86 5.17 6.88
N ILE A 178 -1.68 6.03 5.89
CA ILE A 178 -0.34 6.48 5.52
C ILE A 178 0.36 7.22 6.67
N THR A 179 -0.38 7.91 7.52
CA THR A 179 0.13 8.58 8.72
C THR A 179 0.67 7.60 9.77
N ALA A 180 0.10 6.40 9.88
CA ALA A 180 0.63 5.35 10.76
C ALA A 180 1.96 4.80 10.23
N VAL A 181 2.13 4.74 8.91
CA VAL A 181 3.40 4.38 8.27
C VAL A 181 4.45 5.46 8.50
N GLU A 182 4.10 6.74 8.36
CA GLU A 182 4.98 7.89 8.64
C GLU A 182 5.48 7.86 10.08
N ALA A 183 4.58 7.69 11.04
CA ALA A 183 4.92 7.61 12.46
C ALA A 183 5.87 6.44 12.76
N LEU A 184 5.63 5.27 12.14
CA LEU A 184 6.48 4.10 12.29
C LEU A 184 7.90 4.35 11.76
N LEU A 185 8.03 4.95 10.58
CA LEU A 185 9.32 5.26 9.97
C LEU A 185 10.09 6.31 10.77
N THR A 186 9.41 7.35 11.25
CA THR A 186 10.03 8.38 12.11
C THR A 186 10.54 7.79 13.41
N ALA A 187 9.75 6.95 14.09
CA ALA A 187 10.15 6.30 15.33
C ALA A 187 11.33 5.33 15.19
N ARG A 188 11.58 4.82 13.97
CA ARG A 188 12.70 3.90 13.67
C ARG A 188 13.93 4.60 13.11
N ALA A 189 13.83 5.91 12.79
CA ALA A 189 14.96 6.72 12.35
C ALA A 189 15.65 7.47 13.50
N ALA A 190 14.96 7.59 14.65
CA ALA A 190 15.48 8.16 15.89
C ALA A 190 16.21 7.11 16.72
#